data_0d9d757afa775ab6d72011b79767c269
#
_entry.id   0d9d757afa775ab6d72011b79767c269
#
_cell.length_a   1.000
_cell.length_b   1.000
_cell.length_c   1.000
_cell.angle_alpha   90.00
_cell.angle_beta   90.00
_cell.angle_gamma   90.00
#
_symmetry.space_group_name_H-M   'P 1'
#
loop_
_entity.id
_entity.type
_entity.pdbx_description
1 polymer ?
#
loop_
_entity_poly.entity_id
_entity_poly.type
_entity_poly.pdbx_seq_one_letter_code
_entity_poly.pdbx_strand_id
1 'polypeptide(L)'
;GIGTIAPKAKLQVEEYGIDTTTTSSTAVTQIAIHTFPIADFRSARFTVQITNSTDSSYHSTEILAIHDGTTANITEFGEVHTGTSVEATFDADVSSTNFRLLATPSSTDSMTFKVVCHSLTV
;
A
#
# COMPACT_ATOMS: atom_id res chain seq x y z
N GLY A 1 19.06 8.42 7.30
CA GLY A 1 18.60 9.25 6.20
C GLY A 1 19.75 9.96 5.50
N ILE A 2 19.54 10.30 4.26
CA ILE A 2 20.49 11.06 3.46
C ILE A 2 19.84 12.43 3.20
N GLY A 3 20.55 13.51 3.58
CA GLY A 3 20.03 14.88 3.45
C GLY A 3 18.96 15.22 4.49
N THR A 4 18.74 14.38 5.50
CA THR A 4 17.82 14.61 6.62
C THR A 4 18.37 13.99 7.89
N ILE A 5 18.19 14.69 9.02
CA ILE A 5 18.60 14.22 10.35
C ILE A 5 17.42 13.58 11.11
N ALA A 6 16.21 13.67 10.58
CA ALA A 6 15.00 13.13 11.18
C ALA A 6 14.16 12.37 10.14
N PRO A 7 14.65 11.20 9.66
CA PRO A 7 13.94 10.45 8.63
C PRO A 7 12.56 9.97 9.11
N LYS A 8 11.57 10.04 8.23
CA LYS A 8 10.19 9.62 8.46
C LYS A 8 9.89 8.26 7.81
N ALA A 9 10.87 7.69 7.10
CA ALA A 9 10.78 6.40 6.42
C ALA A 9 12.01 5.57 6.76
N LYS A 10 11.95 4.27 6.54
CA LYS A 10 13.07 3.34 6.76
C LYS A 10 14.32 3.77 5.98
N LEU A 11 14.11 4.23 4.75
CA LEU A 11 15.16 4.90 3.96
C LEU A 11 14.57 6.21 3.47
N GLN A 12 15.27 7.31 3.72
CA GLN A 12 14.85 8.63 3.24
C GLN A 12 16.03 9.39 2.68
N VAL A 13 15.84 9.94 1.48
CA VAL A 13 16.79 10.82 0.79
C VAL A 13 16.07 12.15 0.56
N GLU A 14 16.32 13.13 1.40
CA GLU A 14 15.65 14.43 1.41
C GLU A 14 14.12 14.25 1.46
N GLU A 15 13.38 14.64 0.42
CA GLU A 15 11.92 14.53 0.36
C GLU A 15 11.41 13.15 -0.01
N TYR A 16 12.27 12.21 -0.40
CA TYR A 16 11.92 10.89 -0.90
C TYR A 16 12.09 9.82 0.18
N GLY A 17 11.03 9.09 0.47
CA GLY A 17 11.04 7.99 1.45
C GLY A 17 10.72 6.64 0.81
N ILE A 18 11.29 5.57 1.37
CA ILE A 18 10.97 4.19 1.00
C ILE A 18 10.65 3.41 2.26
N ASP A 19 9.50 2.76 2.26
CA ASP A 19 9.06 1.84 3.32
C ASP A 19 8.53 0.54 2.74
N THR A 20 8.51 -0.49 3.56
CA THR A 20 7.93 -1.79 3.21
C THR A 20 7.02 -2.27 4.33
N THR A 21 5.95 -2.97 3.95
CA THR A 21 5.00 -3.57 4.89
C THR A 21 4.62 -4.95 4.39
N THR A 22 4.42 -5.89 5.32
CA THR A 22 3.87 -7.22 5.04
C THR A 22 2.66 -7.44 5.92
N THR A 23 1.54 -7.81 5.32
CA THR A 23 0.26 -8.05 6.02
C THR A 23 -0.36 -9.34 5.49
N SER A 24 -0.97 -10.12 6.35
CA SER A 24 -1.65 -11.36 5.98
C SER A 24 -3.13 -11.30 6.36
N SER A 25 -3.97 -12.00 5.58
CA SER A 25 -5.40 -12.08 5.83
C SER A 25 -5.95 -13.42 5.37
N THR A 26 -6.99 -13.89 6.06
CA THR A 26 -7.82 -15.04 5.68
C THR A 26 -9.30 -14.65 5.61
N ALA A 27 -9.60 -13.37 5.49
CA ALA A 27 -10.96 -12.83 5.47
C ALA A 27 -11.18 -11.91 4.27
N VAL A 28 -12.43 -11.70 3.90
CA VAL A 28 -12.83 -10.76 2.85
C VAL A 28 -13.02 -9.32 3.36
N THR A 29 -12.79 -9.10 4.64
CA THR A 29 -12.90 -7.78 5.26
C THR A 29 -11.78 -6.87 4.77
N GLN A 30 -12.11 -5.63 4.43
CA GLN A 30 -11.14 -4.62 4.05
C GLN A 30 -10.12 -4.39 5.17
N ILE A 31 -8.83 -4.38 4.81
CA ILE A 31 -7.71 -4.19 5.74
C ILE A 31 -6.77 -3.11 5.24
N ALA A 32 -6.11 -2.43 6.17
CA ALA A 32 -5.01 -1.53 5.84
C ALA A 32 -3.74 -2.35 5.58
N ILE A 33 -3.13 -2.17 4.42
CA ILE A 33 -1.89 -2.86 4.04
C ILE A 33 -0.67 -1.94 4.09
N HIS A 34 -0.88 -0.63 4.19
CA HIS A 34 0.17 0.33 4.47
C HIS A 34 -0.45 1.61 5.05
N THR A 35 0.25 2.22 6.00
CA THR A 35 -0.17 3.49 6.60
C THR A 35 1.04 4.41 6.75
N PHE A 36 0.80 5.71 6.67
CA PHE A 36 1.78 6.71 7.07
C PHE A 36 1.07 7.96 7.61
N PRO A 37 1.73 8.74 8.49
CA PRO A 37 1.15 9.98 9.00
C PRO A 37 0.95 11.01 7.87
N ILE A 38 -0.20 11.64 7.82
CA ILE A 38 -0.50 12.68 6.84
C ILE A 38 0.39 13.92 7.01
N ALA A 39 0.99 14.09 8.18
CA ALA A 39 1.94 15.15 8.45
C ALA A 39 3.32 14.90 7.82
N ASP A 40 3.65 13.67 7.51
CA ASP A 40 4.97 13.28 7.01
C ASP A 40 5.04 13.25 5.48
N PHE A 41 4.08 12.60 4.83
CA PHE A 41 4.08 12.43 3.38
C PHE A 41 2.78 12.87 2.75
N ARG A 42 2.87 13.43 1.55
CA ARG A 42 1.73 13.95 0.77
C ARG A 42 1.23 12.93 -0.26
N SER A 43 2.16 12.26 -0.93
CA SER A 43 1.85 11.34 -2.01
C SER A 43 2.76 10.14 -1.96
N ALA A 44 2.33 9.05 -2.58
CA ALA A 44 3.11 7.82 -2.63
C ALA A 44 2.78 7.00 -3.87
N ARG A 45 3.76 6.22 -4.29
CA ARG A 45 3.60 5.16 -5.28
C ARG A 45 3.86 3.83 -4.59
N PHE A 46 2.92 2.91 -4.72
CA PHE A 46 3.00 1.59 -4.12
C PHE A 46 3.21 0.53 -5.19
N THR A 47 4.10 -0.41 -4.92
CA THR A 47 4.12 -1.71 -5.59
C THR A 47 3.57 -2.73 -4.59
N VAL A 48 2.52 -3.42 -4.98
CA VAL A 48 1.84 -4.42 -4.13
C VAL A 48 1.98 -5.78 -4.78
N GLN A 49 2.43 -6.77 -4.00
CA GLN A 49 2.47 -8.17 -4.42
C GLN A 49 1.61 -8.98 -3.47
N ILE A 50 0.67 -9.75 -4.02
CA ILE A 50 -0.19 -10.65 -3.25
C ILE A 50 0.20 -12.08 -3.57
N THR A 51 0.42 -12.88 -2.53
CA THR A 51 0.56 -14.33 -2.62
C THR A 51 -0.68 -14.96 -2.02
N ASN A 52 -1.45 -15.67 -2.85
CA ASN A 52 -2.53 -16.54 -2.39
C ASN A 52 -1.97 -17.95 -2.26
N SER A 53 -1.65 -18.34 -1.02
CA SER A 53 -1.02 -19.65 -0.75
C SER A 53 -2.02 -20.81 -0.81
N THR A 54 -3.31 -20.55 -0.69
CA THR A 54 -4.35 -21.58 -0.83
C THR A 54 -4.41 -22.11 -2.24
N ASP A 55 -4.41 -21.21 -3.23
CA ASP A 55 -4.54 -21.54 -4.65
C ASP A 55 -3.21 -21.52 -5.41
N SER A 56 -2.10 -21.18 -4.76
CA SER A 56 -0.80 -20.96 -5.41
C SER A 56 -0.91 -19.98 -6.56
N SER A 57 -1.64 -18.89 -6.35
CA SER A 57 -1.84 -17.81 -7.32
C SER A 57 -1.26 -16.51 -6.80
N TYR A 58 -0.94 -15.61 -7.73
CA TYR A 58 -0.17 -14.40 -7.44
C TYR A 58 -0.75 -13.21 -8.19
N HIS A 59 -0.61 -12.03 -7.58
CA HIS A 59 -1.13 -10.78 -8.13
C HIS A 59 -0.12 -9.67 -7.83
N SER A 60 0.22 -8.86 -8.80
CA SER A 60 1.06 -7.67 -8.62
C SER A 60 0.39 -6.48 -9.27
N THR A 61 0.47 -5.32 -8.62
CA THR A 61 -0.11 -4.09 -9.13
C THR A 61 0.67 -2.88 -8.62
N GLU A 62 0.49 -1.74 -9.28
CA GLU A 62 1.01 -0.46 -8.85
C GLU A 62 -0.13 0.52 -8.59
N ILE A 63 0.04 1.35 -7.55
CA ILE A 63 -0.97 2.31 -7.12
C ILE A 63 -0.28 3.64 -6.86
N LEU A 64 -0.79 4.70 -7.48
CA LEU A 64 -0.37 6.06 -7.18
C LEU A 64 -1.44 6.70 -6.29
N ALA A 65 -1.02 7.34 -5.22
CA ALA A 65 -1.92 7.90 -4.21
C ALA A 65 -1.52 9.31 -3.80
N ILE A 66 -2.52 10.11 -3.45
CA ILE A 66 -2.33 11.44 -2.86
C ILE A 66 -3.47 11.74 -1.88
N HIS A 67 -3.19 12.55 -0.87
CA HIS A 67 -4.21 13.04 0.05
C HIS A 67 -4.11 14.56 0.21
N ASP A 68 -5.19 15.18 0.68
CA ASP A 68 -5.24 16.60 1.01
C ASP A 68 -5.32 16.88 2.52
N GLY A 69 -5.11 15.85 3.35
CA GLY A 69 -5.23 15.91 4.81
C GLY A 69 -6.58 15.45 5.34
N THR A 70 -7.60 15.32 4.48
CA THR A 70 -8.95 14.86 4.84
C THR A 70 -9.44 13.73 3.95
N THR A 71 -9.10 13.75 2.68
CA THR A 71 -9.50 12.73 1.70
C THR A 71 -8.28 12.19 0.96
N ALA A 72 -8.39 10.96 0.49
CA ALA A 72 -7.35 10.30 -0.31
C ALA A 72 -7.91 9.88 -1.65
N ASN A 73 -7.07 9.93 -2.68
CA ASN A 73 -7.40 9.49 -4.04
C ASN A 73 -6.30 8.57 -4.53
N ILE A 74 -6.69 7.54 -5.26
CA ILE A 74 -5.75 6.59 -5.86
C ILE A 74 -6.09 6.33 -7.32
N THR A 75 -5.08 5.89 -8.06
CA THR A 75 -5.25 5.19 -9.32
C THR A 75 -4.40 3.95 -9.33
N GLU A 76 -4.96 2.85 -9.82
CA GLU A 76 -4.28 1.57 -9.96
C GLU A 76 -3.88 1.37 -11.42
N PHE A 77 -2.68 0.83 -11.65
CA PHE A 77 -2.18 0.58 -13.00
C PHE A 77 -1.17 -0.57 -12.99
N GLY A 78 -0.90 -1.15 -14.15
CA GLY A 78 0.09 -2.20 -14.28
C GLY A 78 -0.26 -3.50 -13.56
N GLU A 79 -1.56 -3.82 -13.45
CA GLU A 79 -2.02 -5.04 -12.78
C GLU A 79 -1.74 -6.28 -13.61
N VAL A 80 -1.16 -7.32 -12.97
CA VAL A 80 -0.98 -8.65 -13.53
C VAL A 80 -1.33 -9.70 -12.47
N HIS A 81 -1.91 -10.82 -12.88
CA HIS A 81 -2.20 -11.93 -11.98
C HIS A 81 -2.12 -13.28 -12.71
N THR A 82 -1.78 -14.33 -11.97
CA THR A 82 -1.64 -15.68 -12.52
C THR A 82 -2.93 -16.50 -12.44
N GLY A 83 -3.83 -16.16 -11.53
CA GLY A 83 -5.11 -16.81 -11.37
C GLY A 83 -6.14 -16.35 -12.42
N THR A 84 -7.37 -16.85 -12.31
CA THR A 84 -8.47 -16.52 -13.24
C THR A 84 -9.09 -15.16 -12.96
N SER A 85 -8.81 -14.57 -11.79
CA SER A 85 -9.32 -13.27 -11.36
C SER A 85 -8.32 -12.58 -10.43
N VAL A 86 -8.56 -11.30 -10.16
CA VAL A 86 -7.76 -10.53 -9.20
C VAL A 86 -7.91 -11.11 -7.80
N GLU A 87 -6.84 -11.02 -6.99
CA GLU A 87 -6.85 -11.50 -5.61
C GLU A 87 -7.47 -10.50 -4.64
N ALA A 88 -7.43 -9.22 -4.97
CA ALA A 88 -7.99 -8.15 -4.13
C ALA A 88 -8.30 -6.90 -4.96
N THR A 89 -9.13 -6.03 -4.41
CA THR A 89 -9.36 -4.67 -4.88
C THR A 89 -8.81 -3.69 -3.86
N PHE A 90 -8.53 -2.45 -4.28
CA PHE A 90 -7.82 -1.47 -3.48
C PHE A 90 -8.61 -0.17 -3.36
N ASP A 91 -8.38 0.52 -2.23
CA ASP A 91 -8.91 1.84 -1.96
C ASP A 91 -7.93 2.55 -1.01
N ALA A 92 -8.21 3.79 -0.67
CA ALA A 92 -7.44 4.54 0.31
C ALA A 92 -8.35 5.50 1.06
N ASP A 93 -7.95 5.83 2.28
CA ASP A 93 -8.62 6.85 3.06
C ASP A 93 -7.64 7.62 3.95
N VAL A 94 -8.14 8.67 4.55
CA VAL A 94 -7.50 9.34 5.69
C VAL A 94 -8.31 8.99 6.92
N SER A 95 -7.69 8.29 7.86
CA SER A 95 -8.31 7.89 9.11
C SER A 95 -7.55 8.54 10.27
N SER A 96 -8.19 9.47 10.97
CA SER A 96 -7.56 10.28 12.01
C SER A 96 -6.35 11.04 11.43
N THR A 97 -5.14 10.75 11.88
CA THR A 97 -3.91 11.42 11.43
C THR A 97 -3.12 10.60 10.41
N ASN A 98 -3.71 9.53 9.86
CA ASN A 98 -3.01 8.61 8.96
C ASN A 98 -3.68 8.50 7.59
N PHE A 99 -2.85 8.48 6.55
CA PHE A 99 -3.21 7.92 5.26
C PHE A 99 -3.17 6.39 5.38
N ARG A 100 -4.17 5.70 4.79
CA ARG A 100 -4.17 4.24 4.73
C ARG A 100 -4.40 3.76 3.30
N LEU A 101 -3.54 2.84 2.85
CA LEU A 101 -3.81 2.03 1.66
C LEU A 101 -4.57 0.79 2.11
N LEU A 102 -5.74 0.59 1.51
CA LEU A 102 -6.69 -0.46 1.91
C LEU A 102 -6.78 -1.51 0.81
N ALA A 103 -6.91 -2.77 1.22
CA ALA A 103 -7.17 -3.89 0.33
C ALA A 103 -8.39 -4.67 0.81
N THR A 104 -9.23 -5.08 -0.14
CA THR A 104 -10.36 -5.98 0.12
C THR A 104 -10.06 -7.30 -0.60
N PRO A 105 -9.68 -8.37 0.14
CA PRO A 105 -9.43 -9.67 -0.47
C PRO A 105 -10.68 -10.22 -1.15
N SER A 106 -10.49 -10.91 -2.28
CA SER A 106 -11.60 -11.46 -3.07
C SER A 106 -12.19 -12.74 -2.48
N SER A 107 -11.48 -13.39 -1.55
CA SER A 107 -11.90 -14.65 -0.93
C SER A 107 -11.33 -14.77 0.48
N THR A 108 -11.70 -15.86 1.17
CA THR A 108 -11.17 -16.23 2.48
C THR A 108 -9.88 -17.04 2.39
N ASP A 109 -9.28 -17.15 1.22
CA ASP A 109 -7.99 -17.81 1.04
C ASP A 109 -6.89 -17.13 1.86
N SER A 110 -5.85 -17.87 2.18
CA SER A 110 -4.70 -17.32 2.90
C SER A 110 -3.89 -16.44 1.96
N MET A 111 -3.89 -15.14 2.21
CA MET A 111 -3.20 -14.15 1.38
C MET A 111 -2.18 -13.38 2.18
N THR A 112 -1.02 -13.13 1.56
CA THR A 112 0.03 -12.25 2.08
C THR A 112 0.24 -11.09 1.12
N PHE A 113 0.16 -9.87 1.67
CA PHE A 113 0.34 -8.62 0.93
C PHE A 113 1.71 -8.05 1.28
N LYS A 114 2.59 -7.94 0.29
CA LYS A 114 3.87 -7.25 0.42
C LYS A 114 3.80 -5.93 -0.32
N VAL A 115 4.14 -4.85 0.36
CA VAL A 115 4.03 -3.48 -0.16
C VAL A 115 5.37 -2.80 -0.09
N VAL A 116 5.78 -2.18 -1.19
CA VAL A 116 6.84 -1.16 -1.21
C VAL A 116 6.18 0.18 -1.43
N CYS A 117 6.47 1.13 -0.55
CA CYS A 117 5.95 2.49 -0.61
C CYS A 117 7.09 3.45 -0.97
N HIS A 118 6.93 4.18 -2.07
CA HIS A 118 7.79 5.30 -2.46
C HIS A 118 7.00 6.58 -2.21
N SER A 119 7.44 7.40 -1.25
CA SER A 119 6.68 8.55 -0.78
C SER A 119 7.43 9.86 -0.96
N LEU A 120 6.66 10.95 -1.06
CA LEU A 120 7.18 12.32 -1.08
C LEU A 120 6.63 13.09 0.12
N THR A 121 7.49 13.83 0.77
CA THR A 121 7.13 14.63 1.95
C THR A 121 6.10 15.72 1.64
N VAL A 122 5.42 16.14 2.67
CA VAL A 122 4.48 17.27 2.64
C VAL A 122 5.17 18.55 2.23
#